data_2e6d7051107f4ce3d758d5970cd0844f
#
_entry.id   2e6d7051107f4ce3d758d5970cd0844f
#
_cell.length_a   1.000
_cell.length_b   1.000
_cell.length_c   1.000
_cell.angle_alpha   90.00
_cell.angle_beta   90.00
_cell.angle_gamma   90.00
#
_symmetry.space_group_name_H-M   'P 1'
#
loop_
_entity.id
_entity.type
_entity.pdbx_description
1 polymer ?
#
loop_
_entity_poly.entity_id
_entity_poly.type
_entity_poly.pdbx_seq_one_letter_code
_entity_poly.pdbx_strand_id
1 'polypeptide(L)'
;MAGPPLHPLCAPVAFLLGDWHGEGRGGYPGMTPFAYREEMRIWHTGKAYLAFEQRTWQTDGEKAGREIHGELGYLRCLEDGQLELVVAMAPGHAEVSSGSVQASRITLESEGVLDAPSASRVSAVKRTWWLEDGVLRYDLEMSARDQPMTWHLAAELRRV
;
A
#
# COMPACT_ATOMS: atom_id res chain seq x y z
N MET A 1 4.51 -25.85 -15.48
CA MET A 1 3.21 -26.11 -14.80
C MET A 1 2.51 -24.77 -14.57
N ALA A 2 1.23 -24.67 -14.91
CA ALA A 2 0.44 -23.49 -14.57
C ALA A 2 0.34 -23.37 -13.03
N GLY A 3 0.39 -22.15 -12.51
CA GLY A 3 0.18 -21.90 -11.08
C GLY A 3 -1.24 -22.29 -10.62
N PRO A 4 -1.52 -22.28 -9.30
CA PRO A 4 -2.84 -22.59 -8.80
C PRO A 4 -3.87 -21.58 -9.33
N PRO A 5 -5.15 -21.94 -9.47
CA PRO A 5 -6.19 -20.99 -9.83
C PRO A 5 -6.35 -19.91 -8.74
N LEU A 6 -6.82 -18.72 -9.16
CA LEU A 6 -7.16 -17.65 -8.22
C LEU A 6 -8.29 -18.11 -7.30
N HIS A 7 -8.15 -17.86 -6.00
CA HIS A 7 -9.23 -18.14 -5.05
C HIS A 7 -10.45 -17.27 -5.33
N PRO A 8 -11.69 -17.83 -5.32
CA PRO A 8 -12.91 -17.05 -5.64
C PRO A 8 -13.08 -15.77 -4.83
N LEU A 9 -12.75 -15.77 -3.55
CA LEU A 9 -12.82 -14.57 -2.70
C LEU A 9 -11.87 -13.45 -3.16
N CYS A 10 -10.81 -13.77 -3.91
CA CYS A 10 -9.89 -12.77 -4.44
C CYS A 10 -10.33 -12.19 -5.80
N ALA A 11 -11.41 -12.71 -6.42
CA ALA A 11 -11.89 -12.22 -7.71
C ALA A 11 -12.18 -10.71 -7.71
N PRO A 12 -12.82 -10.11 -6.68
CA PRO A 12 -13.07 -8.68 -6.64
C PRO A 12 -11.82 -7.80 -6.65
N VAL A 13 -10.66 -8.32 -6.23
CA VAL A 13 -9.38 -7.61 -6.19
C VAL A 13 -8.37 -8.09 -7.23
N ALA A 14 -8.80 -8.94 -8.18
CA ALA A 14 -7.95 -9.48 -9.23
C ALA A 14 -7.30 -8.40 -10.11
N PHE A 15 -7.87 -7.22 -10.19
CA PHE A 15 -7.33 -6.06 -10.92
C PHE A 15 -5.97 -5.59 -10.38
N LEU A 16 -5.64 -5.93 -9.12
CA LEU A 16 -4.36 -5.60 -8.51
C LEU A 16 -3.20 -6.50 -8.97
N LEU A 17 -3.48 -7.71 -9.46
CA LEU A 17 -2.45 -8.71 -9.78
C LEU A 17 -1.48 -8.21 -10.86
N GLY A 18 -0.19 -8.39 -10.62
CA GLY A 18 0.88 -8.09 -11.58
C GLY A 18 2.04 -7.33 -10.97
N ASP A 19 2.95 -6.95 -11.84
CA ASP A 19 4.07 -6.07 -11.53
C ASP A 19 3.72 -4.65 -12.00
N TRP A 20 3.92 -3.67 -11.12
CA TRP A 20 3.52 -2.29 -11.30
C TRP A 20 4.69 -1.36 -11.06
N HIS A 21 4.92 -0.42 -11.97
CA HIS A 21 5.94 0.61 -11.82
C HIS A 21 5.33 1.99 -12.01
N GLY A 22 5.83 2.97 -11.29
CA GLY A 22 5.36 4.34 -11.46
C GLY A 22 6.05 5.34 -10.55
N GLU A 23 5.39 6.47 -10.42
CA GLU A 23 5.89 7.62 -9.69
C GLU A 23 4.87 8.11 -8.68
N GLY A 24 5.37 8.68 -7.60
CA GLY A 24 4.54 9.24 -6.56
C GLY A 24 5.17 10.48 -5.94
N ARG A 25 4.39 11.05 -5.05
CA ARG A 25 4.79 12.22 -4.27
C ARG A 25 4.39 12.02 -2.83
N GLY A 26 5.16 12.61 -1.95
CA GLY A 26 4.90 12.57 -0.53
C GLY A 26 5.07 13.93 0.13
N GLY A 27 4.49 14.08 1.27
CA GLY A 27 4.61 15.23 2.15
C GLY A 27 3.88 14.98 3.45
N TYR A 28 4.16 15.81 4.44
CA TYR A 28 3.51 15.75 5.75
C TYR A 28 3.83 17.04 6.50
N PRO A 29 2.99 17.51 7.45
CA PRO A 29 3.33 18.66 8.26
C PRO A 29 4.71 18.53 8.92
N GLY A 30 5.60 19.50 8.71
CA GLY A 30 6.99 19.46 9.17
C GLY A 30 7.96 18.65 8.33
N MET A 31 7.51 18.06 7.21
CA MET A 31 8.32 17.30 6.27
C MET A 31 8.45 18.08 4.96
N THR A 32 9.67 18.13 4.39
CA THR A 32 9.87 18.65 3.04
C THR A 32 9.17 17.74 2.02
N PRO A 33 8.34 18.26 1.11
CA PRO A 33 7.75 17.48 0.03
C PRO A 33 8.80 16.77 -0.79
N PHE A 34 8.50 15.56 -1.26
CA PHE A 34 9.42 14.73 -2.03
C PHE A 34 8.70 13.97 -3.14
N ALA A 35 9.44 13.65 -4.19
CA ALA A 35 9.01 12.76 -5.26
C ALA A 35 9.71 11.41 -5.15
N TYR A 36 9.06 10.35 -5.61
CA TYR A 36 9.64 9.01 -5.60
C TYR A 36 9.20 8.20 -6.81
N ARG A 37 9.99 7.19 -7.17
CA ARG A 37 9.60 6.10 -8.04
C ARG A 37 9.23 4.89 -7.18
N GLU A 38 8.38 4.06 -7.72
CA GLU A 38 7.85 2.90 -7.03
C GLU A 38 7.83 1.67 -7.91
N GLU A 39 8.15 0.53 -7.29
CA GLU A 39 7.95 -0.80 -7.83
C GLU A 39 7.06 -1.57 -6.84
N MET A 40 5.98 -2.14 -7.35
CA MET A 40 5.04 -2.95 -6.56
C MET A 40 4.76 -4.25 -7.30
N ARG A 41 4.85 -5.35 -6.61
CA ARG A 41 4.47 -6.67 -7.10
C ARG A 41 3.33 -7.21 -6.26
N ILE A 42 2.27 -7.70 -6.92
CA ILE A 42 1.11 -8.31 -6.28
C ILE A 42 0.82 -9.65 -6.95
N TRP A 43 0.78 -10.73 -6.15
CA TRP A 43 0.58 -12.09 -6.64
C TRP A 43 -0.34 -12.90 -5.73
N HIS A 44 -0.78 -14.06 -6.19
CA HIS A 44 -1.58 -15.00 -5.41
C HIS A 44 -0.92 -16.37 -5.35
N THR A 45 -1.34 -17.18 -4.38
CA THR A 45 -0.89 -18.55 -4.17
C THR A 45 -2.04 -19.57 -4.26
N GLY A 46 -3.22 -19.14 -4.75
CA GLY A 46 -4.44 -19.95 -4.77
C GLY A 46 -5.21 -19.96 -3.44
N LYS A 47 -4.76 -19.20 -2.45
CA LYS A 47 -5.43 -19.03 -1.16
C LYS A 47 -6.23 -17.70 -1.13
N ALA A 48 -7.06 -17.54 -0.11
CA ALA A 48 -7.96 -16.37 0.04
C ALA A 48 -7.19 -15.09 0.45
N TYR A 49 -6.07 -14.81 -0.20
CA TYR A 49 -5.30 -13.58 -0.03
C TYR A 49 -4.44 -13.29 -1.27
N LEU A 50 -4.10 -12.02 -1.45
CA LEU A 50 -3.00 -11.58 -2.31
C LEU A 50 -1.79 -11.25 -1.44
N ALA A 51 -0.61 -11.62 -1.91
CA ALA A 51 0.64 -11.17 -1.32
C ALA A 51 1.16 -9.97 -2.11
N PHE A 52 1.83 -9.03 -1.45
CA PHE A 52 2.43 -7.89 -2.12
C PHE A 52 3.78 -7.50 -1.52
N GLU A 53 4.59 -6.92 -2.37
CA GLU A 53 5.85 -6.26 -2.04
C GLU A 53 5.85 -4.89 -2.72
N GLN A 54 6.28 -3.86 -1.99
CA GLN A 54 6.41 -2.50 -2.48
C GLN A 54 7.76 -1.94 -2.07
N ARG A 55 8.43 -1.22 -2.98
CA ARG A 55 9.67 -0.50 -2.71
C ARG A 55 9.63 0.86 -3.37
N THR A 56 10.13 1.87 -2.69
CA THR A 56 10.18 3.25 -3.18
C THR A 56 11.56 3.86 -3.04
N TRP A 57 11.93 4.69 -4.01
CA TRP A 57 13.21 5.41 -4.04
C TRP A 57 12.94 6.88 -4.32
N GLN A 58 13.54 7.76 -3.54
CA GLN A 58 13.42 9.20 -3.78
C GLN A 58 14.04 9.58 -5.12
N THR A 59 13.39 10.47 -5.87
CA THR A 59 13.85 10.89 -7.20
C THR A 59 14.34 12.33 -7.24
N ASP A 60 14.10 13.12 -6.20
CA ASP A 60 14.47 14.51 -6.11
C ASP A 60 15.34 14.86 -4.90
N GLY A 61 15.90 16.07 -4.89
CA GLY A 61 16.68 16.61 -3.79
C GLY A 61 18.01 15.88 -3.56
N GLU A 62 18.62 16.13 -2.41
CA GLU A 62 19.91 15.54 -2.01
C GLU A 62 19.86 14.03 -1.76
N LYS A 63 18.66 13.49 -1.53
CA LYS A 63 18.44 12.06 -1.28
C LYS A 63 18.04 11.28 -2.53
N ALA A 64 18.11 11.89 -3.72
CA ALA A 64 17.79 11.21 -4.97
C ALA A 64 18.55 9.88 -5.12
N GLY A 65 17.83 8.81 -5.53
CA GLY A 65 18.37 7.46 -5.68
C GLY A 65 18.38 6.62 -4.40
N ARG A 66 18.07 7.19 -3.23
CA ARG A 66 17.99 6.43 -1.97
C ARG A 66 16.65 5.71 -1.86
N GLU A 67 16.69 4.45 -1.45
CA GLU A 67 15.49 3.74 -1.00
C GLU A 67 14.96 4.41 0.28
N ILE A 68 13.67 4.73 0.29
CA ILE A 68 13.04 5.46 1.40
C ILE A 68 12.00 4.64 2.13
N HIS A 69 11.38 3.65 1.46
CA HIS A 69 10.34 2.84 2.08
C HIS A 69 10.25 1.47 1.41
N GLY A 70 9.86 0.49 2.19
CA GLY A 70 9.53 -0.85 1.71
C GLY A 70 8.43 -1.45 2.56
N GLU A 71 7.52 -2.15 1.91
CA GLU A 71 6.41 -2.88 2.54
C GLU A 71 6.36 -4.31 2.03
N LEU A 72 6.03 -5.23 2.93
CA LEU A 72 5.71 -6.63 2.63
C LEU A 72 4.43 -7.01 3.34
N GLY A 73 3.48 -7.64 2.66
CA GLY A 73 2.23 -7.95 3.32
C GLY A 73 1.27 -8.83 2.54
N TYR A 74 0.11 -8.98 3.15
CA TYR A 74 -1.00 -9.78 2.64
C TYR A 74 -2.30 -8.98 2.68
N LEU A 75 -3.00 -8.96 1.56
CA LEU A 75 -4.38 -8.51 1.47
C LEU A 75 -5.27 -9.74 1.53
N ARG A 76 -5.89 -9.97 2.67
CA ARG A 76 -6.78 -11.10 2.94
C ARG A 76 -8.17 -10.78 2.40
N CYS A 77 -8.74 -11.72 1.67
CA CYS A 77 -10.03 -11.57 1.01
C CYS A 77 -11.09 -12.37 1.76
N LEU A 78 -12.15 -11.71 2.17
CA LEU A 78 -13.27 -12.27 2.93
C LEU A 78 -14.55 -12.25 2.08
N GLU A 79 -15.64 -12.74 2.65
CA GLU A 79 -16.97 -12.69 2.00
C GLU A 79 -17.43 -11.25 1.78
N ASP A 80 -18.32 -11.06 0.81
CA ASP A 80 -18.98 -9.77 0.53
C ASP A 80 -18.01 -8.60 0.25
N GLY A 81 -16.83 -8.89 -0.33
CA GLY A 81 -15.86 -7.87 -0.67
C GLY A 81 -15.15 -7.24 0.54
N GLN A 82 -15.27 -7.83 1.71
CA GLN A 82 -14.54 -7.39 2.90
C GLN A 82 -13.06 -7.77 2.78
N LEU A 83 -12.19 -6.90 3.26
CA LEU A 83 -10.74 -7.03 3.17
C LEU A 83 -10.07 -6.76 4.51
N GLU A 84 -8.97 -7.45 4.74
CA GLU A 84 -8.03 -7.16 5.83
C GLU A 84 -6.62 -7.08 5.26
N LEU A 85 -5.89 -6.04 5.64
CA LEU A 85 -4.49 -5.85 5.25
C LEU A 85 -3.60 -6.11 6.46
N VAL A 86 -2.56 -6.92 6.27
CA VAL A 86 -1.51 -7.15 7.26
C VAL A 86 -0.19 -6.84 6.58
N VAL A 87 0.54 -5.84 7.07
CA VAL A 87 1.76 -5.36 6.43
C VAL A 87 2.86 -5.04 7.43
N ALA A 88 4.08 -5.38 7.06
CA ALA A 88 5.30 -4.97 7.74
C ALA A 88 6.04 -3.94 6.87
N MET A 89 6.53 -2.88 7.49
CA MET A 89 7.18 -1.74 6.84
C MET A 89 8.64 -1.62 7.30
N ALA A 90 9.53 -1.41 6.34
CA ALA A 90 10.97 -1.29 6.61
C ALA A 90 11.34 -0.20 7.63
N PRO A 91 10.65 0.96 7.70
CA PRO A 91 10.91 1.96 8.75
C PRO A 91 10.59 1.51 10.19
N GLY A 92 10.00 0.34 10.38
CA GLY A 92 9.75 -0.23 11.71
C GLY A 92 8.30 -0.17 12.16
N HIS A 93 7.35 -0.33 11.25
CA HIS A 93 5.92 -0.38 11.59
C HIS A 93 5.31 -1.70 11.16
N ALA A 94 4.31 -2.16 11.90
CA ALA A 94 3.41 -3.24 11.51
C ALA A 94 1.97 -2.72 11.57
N GLU A 95 1.22 -2.91 10.48
CA GLU A 95 -0.15 -2.41 10.35
C GLU A 95 -1.11 -3.57 10.14
N VAL A 96 -2.25 -3.51 10.81
CA VAL A 96 -3.44 -4.30 10.51
C VAL A 96 -4.55 -3.33 10.20
N SER A 97 -5.14 -3.46 9.01
CA SER A 97 -6.23 -2.61 8.53
C SER A 97 -7.39 -3.47 8.05
N SER A 98 -8.59 -2.92 8.08
CA SER A 98 -9.79 -3.52 7.53
C SER A 98 -10.51 -2.57 6.60
N GLY A 99 -11.31 -3.12 5.71
CA GLY A 99 -12.08 -2.32 4.75
C GLY A 99 -12.78 -3.16 3.71
N SER A 100 -12.97 -2.61 2.54
CA SER A 100 -13.74 -3.27 1.48
C SER A 100 -13.31 -2.85 0.08
N VAL A 101 -13.71 -3.67 -0.89
CA VAL A 101 -13.63 -3.35 -2.32
C VAL A 101 -15.03 -3.10 -2.88
N GLN A 102 -15.16 -2.02 -3.65
CA GLN A 102 -16.35 -1.73 -4.48
C GLN A 102 -15.88 -1.39 -5.89
N ALA A 103 -16.34 -2.17 -6.88
CA ALA A 103 -15.81 -2.09 -8.23
C ALA A 103 -14.27 -2.22 -8.21
N SER A 104 -13.55 -1.26 -8.78
CA SER A 104 -12.08 -1.26 -8.78
C SER A 104 -11.49 -0.29 -7.75
N ARG A 105 -12.16 -0.10 -6.61
CA ARG A 105 -11.74 0.80 -5.54
C ARG A 105 -11.72 0.08 -4.19
N ILE A 106 -10.61 0.18 -3.49
CA ILE A 106 -10.38 -0.38 -2.16
C ILE A 106 -10.20 0.76 -1.18
N THR A 107 -10.85 0.68 -0.03
CA THR A 107 -10.62 1.59 1.10
C THR A 107 -10.33 0.75 2.34
N LEU A 108 -9.23 1.07 3.03
CA LEU A 108 -8.75 0.38 4.23
C LEU A 108 -8.42 1.41 5.31
N GLU A 109 -8.84 1.15 6.53
CA GLU A 109 -8.50 1.96 7.71
C GLU A 109 -7.85 1.05 8.76
N SER A 110 -6.81 1.56 9.42
CA SER A 110 -6.08 0.77 10.40
C SER A 110 -6.92 0.44 11.64
N GLU A 111 -6.89 -0.83 12.03
CA GLU A 111 -7.34 -1.31 13.34
C GLU A 111 -6.27 -1.09 14.40
N GLY A 112 -5.01 -1.11 13.98
CA GLY A 112 -3.86 -0.86 14.81
C GLY A 112 -2.57 -0.74 14.02
N VAL A 113 -1.67 0.08 14.53
CA VAL A 113 -0.29 0.21 14.06
C VAL A 113 0.62 -0.01 15.26
N LEU A 114 1.59 -0.88 15.11
CA LEU A 114 2.61 -1.16 16.12
C LEU A 114 3.95 -0.63 15.64
N ASP A 115 4.59 0.20 16.44
CA ASP A 115 5.87 0.81 16.13
C ASP A 115 7.01 0.06 16.82
N ALA A 116 8.11 -0.18 16.10
CA ALA A 116 9.37 -0.62 16.71
C ALA A 116 9.89 0.49 17.65
N PRO A 117 10.64 0.15 18.71
CA PRO A 117 11.11 1.14 19.71
C PRO A 117 11.90 2.31 19.11
N SER A 118 12.60 2.10 18.00
CA SER A 118 13.39 3.13 17.32
C SER A 118 12.64 3.88 16.22
N ALA A 119 11.41 3.46 15.90
CA ALA A 119 10.61 4.07 14.83
C ALA A 119 9.89 5.34 15.30
N SER A 120 9.58 6.21 14.38
CA SER A 120 8.66 7.33 14.61
C SER A 120 7.27 6.79 14.90
N ARG A 121 6.52 7.43 15.81
CA ARG A 121 5.18 6.99 16.16
C ARG A 121 4.19 7.26 15.02
N VAL A 122 3.48 6.21 14.60
CA VAL A 122 2.33 6.27 13.70
C VAL A 122 1.14 5.66 14.42
N SER A 123 0.07 6.42 14.60
CA SER A 123 -1.10 5.96 15.37
C SER A 123 -2.23 5.43 14.50
N ALA A 124 -2.37 5.89 13.26
CA ALA A 124 -3.40 5.44 12.35
C ALA A 124 -2.99 5.67 10.88
N VAL A 125 -3.52 4.83 10.00
CA VAL A 125 -3.31 4.90 8.55
C VAL A 125 -4.65 4.67 7.85
N LYS A 126 -4.87 5.39 6.75
CA LYS A 126 -5.95 5.14 5.81
C LYS A 126 -5.36 5.00 4.41
N ARG A 127 -5.76 3.95 3.71
CA ARG A 127 -5.32 3.66 2.34
C ARG A 127 -6.52 3.63 1.40
N THR A 128 -6.39 4.25 0.24
CA THR A 128 -7.34 4.13 -0.85
C THR A 128 -6.58 3.72 -2.09
N TRP A 129 -6.94 2.59 -2.72
CA TRP A 129 -6.37 2.10 -3.97
C TRP A 129 -7.47 2.00 -5.02
N TRP A 130 -7.21 2.43 -6.25
CA TRP A 130 -8.19 2.28 -7.33
C TRP A 130 -7.51 2.13 -8.68
N LEU A 131 -8.18 1.38 -9.57
CA LEU A 131 -7.77 1.24 -10.97
C LEU A 131 -8.68 2.12 -11.83
N GLU A 132 -8.08 3.00 -12.62
CA GLU A 132 -8.78 3.87 -13.56
C GLU A 132 -7.96 4.01 -14.84
N ASP A 133 -8.56 3.74 -15.98
CA ASP A 133 -7.90 3.80 -17.29
C ASP A 133 -6.59 2.99 -17.38
N GLY A 134 -6.53 1.84 -16.72
CA GLY A 134 -5.35 0.98 -16.68
C GLY A 134 -4.22 1.47 -15.76
N VAL A 135 -4.45 2.53 -15.02
CA VAL A 135 -3.51 3.10 -14.04
C VAL A 135 -3.97 2.74 -12.64
N LEU A 136 -3.13 2.07 -11.88
CA LEU A 136 -3.35 1.83 -10.46
C LEU A 136 -2.88 3.08 -9.69
N ARG A 137 -3.82 3.66 -8.95
CA ARG A 137 -3.57 4.85 -8.12
C ARG A 137 -3.78 4.54 -6.66
N TYR A 138 -3.08 5.25 -5.81
CA TYR A 138 -3.38 5.25 -4.39
C TYR A 138 -3.18 6.61 -3.72
N ASP A 139 -3.92 6.80 -2.66
CA ASP A 139 -3.69 7.81 -1.63
C ASP A 139 -3.45 7.11 -0.29
N LEU A 140 -2.54 7.64 0.49
CA LEU A 140 -2.30 7.25 1.87
C LEU A 140 -2.36 8.47 2.76
N GLU A 141 -3.20 8.38 3.79
CA GLU A 141 -3.29 9.34 4.88
C GLU A 141 -2.77 8.68 6.16
N MET A 142 -2.17 9.44 7.03
CA MET A 142 -1.73 8.93 8.33
C MET A 142 -1.92 9.95 9.45
N SER A 143 -2.03 9.44 10.67
CA SER A 143 -1.93 10.21 11.90
C SER A 143 -0.61 9.84 12.58
N ALA A 144 0.34 10.76 12.56
CA ALA A 144 1.67 10.58 13.11
C ALA A 144 2.16 11.88 13.75
N ARG A 145 3.12 11.82 14.68
CA ARG A 145 3.73 13.01 15.32
C ARG A 145 2.69 13.98 15.88
N ASP A 146 1.64 13.43 16.53
CA ASP A 146 0.53 14.20 17.13
C ASP A 146 -0.31 15.02 16.11
N GLN A 147 -0.20 14.72 14.82
CA GLN A 147 -1.06 15.27 13.77
C GLN A 147 -2.36 14.46 13.63
N PRO A 148 -3.48 15.08 13.29
CA PRO A 148 -4.69 14.37 12.88
C PRO A 148 -4.44 13.61 11.57
N MET A 149 -5.37 12.75 11.16
CA MET A 149 -5.32 12.07 9.88
C MET A 149 -5.11 13.07 8.75
N THR A 150 -3.96 12.99 8.08
CA THR A 150 -3.48 13.97 7.10
C THR A 150 -2.89 13.23 5.91
N TRP A 151 -3.09 13.73 4.70
CA TRP A 151 -2.49 13.19 3.49
C TRP A 151 -0.96 13.09 3.61
N HIS A 152 -0.43 11.97 3.15
CA HIS A 152 0.99 11.69 3.20
C HIS A 152 1.57 11.30 1.84
N LEU A 153 0.94 10.37 1.11
CA LEU A 153 1.46 9.82 -0.15
C LEU A 153 0.35 9.72 -1.21
N ALA A 154 0.76 9.88 -2.47
CA ALA A 154 -0.05 9.50 -3.63
C ALA A 154 0.86 9.01 -4.75
N ALA A 155 0.42 8.02 -5.52
CA ALA A 155 1.16 7.51 -6.68
C ALA A 155 0.25 7.07 -7.81
N GLU A 156 0.84 6.98 -9.01
CA GLU A 156 0.27 6.43 -10.22
C GLU A 156 1.20 5.36 -10.77
N LEU A 157 0.70 4.13 -10.88
CA LEU A 157 1.46 2.97 -11.30
C LEU A 157 0.86 2.35 -12.57
N ARG A 158 1.72 1.89 -13.46
CA ARG A 158 1.33 1.17 -14.68
C ARG A 158 1.87 -0.25 -14.63
N ARG A 159 1.11 -1.16 -15.17
CA ARG A 159 1.52 -2.56 -15.25
C ARG A 159 2.67 -2.70 -16.25
N VAL A 160 3.69 -3.47 -15.90
CA VAL A 160 4.87 -3.79 -16.72
C VAL A 160 4.82 -5.23 -17.20
#